data_72f04bcc8132ae10bab2a1d73a8f7525
#
_entry.id   72f04bcc8132ae10bab2a1d73a8f7525
#
_cell.length_a   1.000
_cell.length_b   1.000
_cell.length_c   1.000
_cell.angle_alpha   90.00
_cell.angle_beta   90.00
_cell.angle_gamma   90.00
#
_symmetry.space_group_name_H-M   'P 1'
#
loop_
_entity.id
_entity.type
_entity.pdbx_description
1 polymer ?
#
loop_
_entity_poly.entity_id
_entity_poly.type
_entity_poly.pdbx_seq_one_letter_code
_entity_poly.pdbx_strand_id
1 'polypeptide(L)'
;MINWELKKYSDLPKNLLYQILKIRQEVFVIEQNCNYLDADSEDQYSYHLIGFKNGIIVAYMRIVNPGRLYEYLSFGRILVKKEYRGLGLGCKLVQKALDLFSAKNPSIIMSAQLYLINFYKKFNFHPIGEEYLEDDIPHIKMIRNG
;
A
#
# COMPACT_ATOMS: atom_id res chain seq x y z
N MET A 1 -0.70 20.97 0.28
CA MET A 1 -0.72 20.27 -1.02
C MET A 1 0.22 19.08 -0.97
N ILE A 2 -0.22 17.96 -1.50
CA ILE A 2 0.58 16.72 -1.52
C ILE A 2 1.26 16.57 -2.87
N ASN A 3 2.56 16.31 -2.85
CA ASN A 3 3.33 16.00 -4.03
C ASN A 3 3.45 14.47 -4.14
N TRP A 4 2.90 13.90 -5.22
CA TRP A 4 2.89 12.45 -5.44
C TRP A 4 4.02 12.07 -6.39
N GLU A 5 4.79 11.05 -6.03
CA GLU A 5 5.85 10.50 -6.88
C GLU A 5 5.72 8.99 -6.96
N LEU A 6 5.88 8.46 -8.18
CA LEU A 6 5.93 7.02 -8.42
C LEU A 6 7.36 6.67 -8.83
N LYS A 7 7.99 5.75 -8.12
CA LYS A 7 9.39 5.36 -8.38
C LYS A 7 9.56 3.85 -8.38
N LYS A 8 10.43 3.37 -9.26
CA LYS A 8 10.97 2.01 -9.17
C LYS A 8 12.06 1.99 -8.10
N TYR A 9 12.36 0.80 -7.59
CA TYR A 9 13.40 0.64 -6.58
C TYR A 9 14.74 1.24 -7.03
N SER A 10 15.13 1.00 -8.29
CA SER A 10 16.38 1.52 -8.85
C SER A 10 16.47 3.04 -8.89
N ASP A 11 15.33 3.72 -8.84
CA ASP A 11 15.26 5.18 -8.87
C ASP A 11 15.13 5.80 -7.48
N LEU A 12 15.14 4.98 -6.42
CA LEU A 12 15.04 5.48 -5.04
C LEU A 12 16.42 5.91 -4.55
N PRO A 13 16.62 7.20 -4.22
CA PRO A 13 17.83 7.60 -3.51
C PRO A 13 17.93 6.89 -2.17
N LYS A 14 19.15 6.68 -1.71
CA LYS A 14 19.43 5.97 -0.47
C LYS A 14 18.64 6.51 0.72
N ASN A 15 18.61 7.84 0.88
CA ASN A 15 17.88 8.48 1.97
C ASN A 15 16.38 8.26 1.88
N LEU A 16 15.83 8.27 0.67
CA LEU A 16 14.39 8.05 0.49
C LEU A 16 14.02 6.61 0.81
N LEU A 17 14.81 5.65 0.36
CA LEU A 17 14.60 4.24 0.71
C LEU A 17 14.61 4.06 2.23
N TYR A 18 15.57 4.68 2.92
CA TYR A 18 15.64 4.61 4.37
C TYR A 18 14.38 5.17 5.02
N GLN A 19 13.90 6.32 4.55
CA GLN A 19 12.68 6.95 5.10
C GLN A 19 11.42 6.10 4.83
N ILE A 20 11.34 5.46 3.67
CA ILE A 20 10.25 4.52 3.37
C ILE A 20 10.25 3.36 4.35
N LEU A 21 11.39 2.70 4.53
CA LEU A 21 11.49 1.57 5.45
C LEU A 21 11.20 1.98 6.88
N LYS A 22 11.65 3.17 7.28
CA LYS A 22 11.42 3.70 8.62
C LYS A 22 9.94 3.91 8.90
N ILE A 23 9.21 4.60 8.01
CA ILE A 23 7.78 4.86 8.22
C ILE A 23 6.97 3.57 8.18
N ARG A 24 7.36 2.60 7.36
CA ARG A 24 6.71 1.30 7.33
C ARG A 24 6.84 0.57 8.67
N GLN A 25 8.02 0.63 9.30
CA GLN A 25 8.21 0.06 10.62
C GLN A 25 7.39 0.78 11.68
N GLU A 26 7.35 2.10 11.63
CA GLU A 26 6.56 2.90 12.57
C GLU A 26 5.08 2.51 12.54
N VAL A 27 4.51 2.33 11.34
CA VAL A 27 3.09 2.04 11.17
C VAL A 27 2.78 0.55 11.34
N PHE A 28 3.49 -0.32 10.64
CA PHE A 28 3.11 -1.73 10.57
C PHE A 28 3.68 -2.59 11.70
N VAL A 29 4.82 -2.19 12.26
CA VAL A 29 5.46 -2.95 13.33
C VAL A 29 5.16 -2.33 14.69
N ILE A 30 5.52 -1.07 14.87
CA ILE A 30 5.42 -0.42 16.19
C ILE A 30 3.97 -0.06 16.53
N GLU A 31 3.31 0.70 15.66
CA GLU A 31 1.95 1.19 15.92
C GLU A 31 0.95 0.03 16.04
N GLN A 32 1.07 -0.98 15.17
CA GLN A 32 0.17 -2.14 15.17
C GLN A 32 0.60 -3.22 16.16
N ASN A 33 1.73 -3.03 16.82
CA ASN A 33 2.28 -4.01 17.77
C ASN A 33 2.41 -5.40 17.11
N CYS A 34 2.94 -5.45 15.90
CA CYS A 34 3.13 -6.68 15.14
C CYS A 34 4.62 -6.98 14.98
N ASN A 35 5.04 -8.12 15.52
CA ASN A 35 6.44 -8.52 15.44
C ASN A 35 6.67 -9.37 14.20
N TYR A 36 6.99 -8.72 13.08
CA TYR A 36 7.27 -9.42 11.83
C TYR A 36 8.32 -8.65 11.02
N LEU A 37 8.90 -9.33 10.04
CA LEU A 37 9.88 -8.72 9.15
C LEU A 37 9.17 -8.01 8.00
N ASP A 38 9.07 -6.70 8.07
CA ASP A 38 8.36 -5.91 7.05
C ASP A 38 9.07 -5.92 5.70
N ALA A 39 10.39 -5.93 5.69
CA ALA A 39 11.17 -6.04 4.46
C ALA A 39 11.17 -7.50 4.00
N ASP A 40 10.40 -7.80 2.96
CA ASP A 40 10.06 -9.16 2.52
C ASP A 40 10.74 -9.57 1.20
N SER A 41 11.77 -8.86 0.78
CA SER A 41 12.51 -9.08 -0.47
C SER A 41 11.73 -8.76 -1.75
N GLU A 42 10.52 -8.18 -1.65
CA GLU A 42 9.75 -7.75 -2.80
C GLU A 42 9.97 -6.28 -3.16
N ASP A 43 10.57 -5.50 -2.25
CA ASP A 43 10.74 -4.06 -2.47
C ASP A 43 11.61 -3.75 -3.69
N GLN A 44 12.62 -4.58 -3.96
CA GLN A 44 13.54 -4.38 -5.09
C GLN A 44 12.84 -4.52 -6.45
N TYR A 45 11.68 -5.19 -6.48
CA TYR A 45 10.93 -5.50 -7.70
C TYR A 45 9.60 -4.76 -7.77
N SER A 46 9.40 -3.78 -6.89
CA SER A 46 8.11 -3.10 -6.74
C SER A 46 8.19 -1.67 -7.22
N TYR A 47 7.00 -1.10 -7.49
CA TYR A 47 6.83 0.33 -7.59
C TYR A 47 6.50 0.89 -6.21
N HIS A 48 6.96 2.11 -5.96
CA HIS A 48 6.75 2.81 -4.70
C HIS A 48 6.04 4.13 -5.00
N LEU A 49 4.81 4.24 -4.52
CA LEU A 49 4.01 5.45 -4.67
C LEU A 49 4.09 6.23 -3.36
N ILE A 50 4.56 7.46 -3.44
CA ILE A 50 4.90 8.25 -2.25
C ILE A 50 4.17 9.58 -2.31
N GLY A 51 3.51 9.96 -1.22
CA GLY A 51 2.94 11.28 -1.04
C GLY A 51 3.79 12.08 -0.06
N PHE A 52 4.24 13.25 -0.49
CA PHE A 52 5.05 14.16 0.32
C PHE A 52 4.27 15.41 0.69
N LYS A 53 4.47 15.88 1.90
CA LYS A 53 4.06 17.22 2.30
C LYS A 53 5.26 17.92 2.95
N ASN A 54 5.68 19.05 2.36
CA ASN A 54 6.85 19.79 2.84
C ASN A 54 8.10 18.90 2.96
N GLY A 55 8.30 18.01 1.97
CA GLY A 55 9.44 17.10 1.93
C GLY A 55 9.36 15.89 2.86
N ILE A 56 8.26 15.73 3.59
CA ILE A 56 8.06 14.64 4.54
C ILE A 56 7.10 13.61 3.91
N ILE A 57 7.42 12.33 4.03
CA ILE A 57 6.51 11.26 3.58
C ILE A 57 5.29 11.25 4.50
N VAL A 58 4.11 11.43 3.92
CA VAL A 58 2.84 11.40 4.66
C VAL A 58 1.94 10.25 4.22
N ALA A 59 2.19 9.68 3.03
CA ALA A 59 1.42 8.54 2.52
C ALA A 59 2.33 7.68 1.65
N TYR A 60 2.05 6.38 1.63
CA TYR A 60 2.88 5.44 0.87
C TYR A 60 2.07 4.20 0.49
N MET A 61 2.38 3.65 -0.68
CA MET A 61 1.85 2.37 -1.14
C MET A 61 2.91 1.65 -1.96
N ARG A 62 2.99 0.32 -1.76
CA ARG A 62 3.81 -0.53 -2.60
C ARG A 62 2.92 -1.21 -3.63
N ILE A 63 3.34 -1.19 -4.89
CA ILE A 63 2.62 -1.83 -5.99
C ILE A 63 3.51 -2.94 -6.57
N VAL A 64 3.04 -4.17 -6.54
CA VAL A 64 3.79 -5.35 -6.97
C VAL A 64 3.22 -5.87 -8.28
N ASN A 65 4.10 -6.11 -9.25
CA ASN A 65 3.70 -6.57 -10.59
C ASN A 65 3.04 -7.95 -10.55
N PRO A 66 2.17 -8.24 -11.55
CA PRO A 66 1.58 -9.57 -11.67
C PRO A 66 2.64 -10.66 -11.74
N GLY A 67 2.34 -11.80 -11.12
CA GLY A 67 3.22 -12.96 -11.16
C GLY A 67 4.25 -13.04 -10.04
N ARG A 68 4.26 -12.07 -9.13
CA ARG A 68 5.17 -12.11 -7.97
C ARG A 68 4.45 -12.58 -6.72
N LEU A 69 3.68 -11.74 -6.08
CA LEU A 69 2.90 -12.14 -4.89
C LEU A 69 1.60 -12.84 -5.29
N TYR A 70 0.98 -12.34 -6.35
CA TYR A 70 -0.28 -12.83 -6.86
C TYR A 70 -0.24 -12.88 -8.38
N GLU A 71 -1.24 -13.52 -8.97
CA GLU A 71 -1.43 -13.56 -10.42
C GLU A 71 -1.65 -12.16 -11.00
N TYR A 72 -2.28 -11.28 -10.24
CA TYR A 72 -2.62 -9.91 -10.66
C TYR A 72 -1.70 -8.89 -10.01
N LEU A 73 -1.73 -7.66 -10.55
CA LEU A 73 -1.12 -6.51 -9.88
C LEU A 73 -1.66 -6.40 -8.47
N SER A 74 -0.81 -6.15 -7.50
CA SER A 74 -1.27 -6.03 -6.12
C SER A 74 -0.86 -4.71 -5.48
N PHE A 75 -1.74 -4.18 -4.64
CA PHE A 75 -1.49 -3.04 -3.78
C PHE A 75 -1.22 -3.54 -2.37
N GLY A 76 -0.20 -3.00 -1.72
CA GLY A 76 0.12 -3.38 -0.36
C GLY A 76 0.92 -2.32 0.36
N ARG A 77 1.18 -2.56 1.64
CA ARG A 77 1.91 -1.61 2.49
C ARG A 77 1.31 -0.20 2.40
N ILE A 78 -0.03 -0.12 2.39
CA ILE A 78 -0.77 1.13 2.25
C ILE A 78 -0.78 1.81 3.62
N LEU A 79 -0.24 3.02 3.68
CA LEU A 79 -0.20 3.75 4.95
C LEU A 79 -0.38 5.26 4.76
N VAL A 80 -0.92 5.88 5.80
CA VAL A 80 -0.91 7.33 5.99
C VAL A 80 -0.25 7.58 7.34
N LYS A 81 0.69 8.52 7.37
CA LYS A 81 1.39 8.87 8.61
C LYS A 81 0.39 9.32 9.66
N LYS A 82 0.57 8.87 10.91
CA LYS A 82 -0.42 9.05 11.98
C LYS A 82 -0.93 10.49 12.13
N GLU A 83 -0.02 11.44 12.10
CA GLU A 83 -0.35 12.87 12.30
C GLU A 83 -1.17 13.47 11.15
N TYR A 84 -1.23 12.76 10.02
CA TYR A 84 -1.91 13.24 8.81
C TYR A 84 -3.19 12.44 8.48
N ARG A 85 -3.65 11.59 9.40
CA ARG A 85 -4.90 10.84 9.22
C ARG A 85 -6.12 11.71 9.44
N GLY A 86 -7.24 11.28 8.87
CA GLY A 86 -8.49 12.04 8.98
C GLY A 86 -8.61 13.20 8.00
N LEU A 87 -7.69 13.33 7.05
CA LEU A 87 -7.65 14.40 6.06
C LEU A 87 -7.93 13.91 4.64
N GLY A 88 -8.35 12.68 4.48
CA GLY A 88 -8.66 12.10 3.18
C GLY A 88 -7.47 11.63 2.37
N LEU A 89 -6.28 11.56 2.95
CA LEU A 89 -5.07 11.15 2.22
C LEU A 89 -5.11 9.69 1.79
N GLY A 90 -5.73 8.81 2.57
CA GLY A 90 -5.89 7.41 2.18
C GLY A 90 -6.69 7.27 0.89
N CYS A 91 -7.77 8.02 0.76
CA CYS A 91 -8.57 8.03 -0.47
C CYS A 91 -7.76 8.56 -1.65
N LYS A 92 -7.01 9.64 -1.45
CA LYS A 92 -6.17 10.22 -2.52
C LYS A 92 -5.08 9.24 -2.95
N LEU A 93 -4.47 8.54 -2.01
CA LEU A 93 -3.43 7.54 -2.28
C LEU A 93 -3.96 6.41 -3.16
N VAL A 94 -5.09 5.81 -2.77
CA VAL A 94 -5.69 4.71 -3.53
C VAL A 94 -6.13 5.19 -4.91
N GLN A 95 -6.78 6.36 -4.99
CA GLN A 95 -7.21 6.91 -6.27
C GLN A 95 -6.02 7.18 -7.19
N LYS A 96 -4.93 7.73 -6.65
CA LYS A 96 -3.73 7.98 -7.44
C LYS A 96 -3.14 6.68 -7.99
N ALA A 97 -3.09 5.62 -7.18
CA ALA A 97 -2.62 4.32 -7.63
C ALA A 97 -3.50 3.75 -8.75
N LEU A 98 -4.81 3.88 -8.62
CA LEU A 98 -5.74 3.42 -9.65
C LEU A 98 -5.57 4.22 -10.95
N ASP A 99 -5.40 5.54 -10.85
CA ASP A 99 -5.18 6.39 -12.03
C ASP A 99 -3.92 5.98 -12.78
N LEU A 100 -2.90 5.54 -12.08
CA LEU A 100 -1.62 5.13 -12.68
C LEU A 100 -1.64 3.72 -13.27
N PHE A 101 -2.39 2.80 -12.67
CA PHE A 101 -2.25 1.38 -12.98
C PHE A 101 -3.50 0.69 -13.53
N SER A 102 -4.72 1.21 -13.30
CA SER A 102 -5.94 0.47 -13.64
C SER A 102 -6.16 0.30 -15.15
N ALA A 103 -5.69 1.22 -15.97
CA ALA A 103 -5.89 1.14 -17.42
C ALA A 103 -5.22 -0.10 -18.04
N LYS A 104 -4.06 -0.50 -17.50
CA LYS A 104 -3.30 -1.65 -18.00
C LYS A 104 -3.47 -2.91 -17.14
N ASN A 105 -4.20 -2.79 -16.03
CA ASN A 105 -4.38 -3.89 -15.06
C ASN A 105 -5.85 -3.96 -14.69
N PRO A 106 -6.64 -4.69 -15.49
CA PRO A 106 -8.08 -4.79 -15.24
C PRO A 106 -8.41 -5.44 -13.91
N SER A 107 -7.54 -6.32 -13.43
CA SER A 107 -7.72 -6.94 -12.12
C SER A 107 -6.58 -6.52 -11.18
N ILE A 108 -6.95 -6.03 -10.01
CA ILE A 108 -6.01 -5.61 -8.96
C ILE A 108 -6.43 -6.28 -7.66
N ILE A 109 -5.48 -6.88 -6.95
CA ILE A 109 -5.74 -7.63 -5.74
C ILE A 109 -4.98 -7.05 -4.55
N MET A 110 -5.49 -7.24 -3.35
CA MET A 110 -4.81 -6.87 -2.12
C MET A 110 -5.20 -7.81 -0.98
N SER A 111 -4.35 -7.86 0.03
CA SER A 111 -4.66 -8.47 1.31
C SER A 111 -5.03 -7.33 2.26
N ALA A 112 -6.32 -7.15 2.50
CA ALA A 112 -6.83 -6.02 3.27
C ALA A 112 -7.08 -6.40 4.72
N GLN A 113 -6.75 -5.51 5.64
CA GLN A 113 -7.18 -5.68 7.03
C GLN A 113 -8.70 -5.63 7.08
N LEU A 114 -9.31 -6.55 7.81
CA LEU A 114 -10.75 -6.78 7.77
C LEU A 114 -11.57 -5.53 8.09
N TYR A 115 -11.10 -4.70 9.02
CA TYR A 115 -11.83 -3.50 9.41
C TYR A 115 -11.85 -2.42 8.33
N LEU A 116 -11.05 -2.57 7.25
CA LEU A 116 -10.98 -1.61 6.14
C LEU A 116 -11.80 -2.02 4.91
N ILE A 117 -12.58 -3.09 4.99
CA ILE A 117 -13.38 -3.56 3.86
C ILE A 117 -14.24 -2.43 3.26
N ASN A 118 -14.96 -1.71 4.10
CA ASN A 118 -15.86 -0.65 3.60
C ASN A 118 -15.09 0.50 2.95
N PHE A 119 -13.90 0.77 3.42
CA PHE A 119 -13.03 1.77 2.81
C PHE A 119 -12.67 1.37 1.38
N TYR A 120 -12.22 0.13 1.17
CA TYR A 120 -11.81 -0.32 -0.16
C TYR A 120 -12.99 -0.58 -1.10
N LYS A 121 -14.17 -0.89 -0.58
CA LYS A 121 -15.38 -1.01 -1.40
C LYS A 121 -15.70 0.27 -2.16
N LYS A 122 -15.33 1.42 -1.64
CA LYS A 122 -15.53 2.71 -2.34
C LYS A 122 -14.78 2.78 -3.67
N PHE A 123 -13.75 1.96 -3.84
CA PHE A 123 -12.92 1.91 -5.03
C PHE A 123 -13.20 0.67 -5.89
N ASN A 124 -14.35 0.04 -5.68
CA ASN A 124 -14.82 -1.15 -6.41
C ASN A 124 -13.98 -2.40 -6.13
N PHE A 125 -13.32 -2.46 -4.99
CA PHE A 125 -12.77 -3.72 -4.47
C PHE A 125 -13.86 -4.49 -3.74
N HIS A 126 -13.89 -5.82 -3.93
CA HIS A 126 -14.78 -6.68 -3.17
C HIS A 126 -14.02 -7.84 -2.55
N PRO A 127 -14.48 -8.29 -1.37
CA PRO A 127 -13.82 -9.41 -0.71
C PRO A 127 -14.00 -10.70 -1.50
N ILE A 128 -12.97 -11.54 -1.51
CA ILE A 128 -13.01 -12.88 -2.08
C ILE A 128 -12.41 -13.85 -1.07
N GLY A 129 -12.96 -15.07 -1.04
CA GLY A 129 -12.47 -16.10 -0.14
C GLY A 129 -12.83 -15.84 1.31
N GLU A 130 -12.11 -16.52 2.20
CA GLU A 130 -12.37 -16.50 3.62
C GLU A 130 -11.40 -15.56 4.35
N GLU A 131 -11.81 -15.12 5.55
CA GLU A 131 -10.93 -14.36 6.45
C GLU A 131 -9.76 -15.23 6.89
N TYR A 132 -8.63 -14.60 7.13
CA TYR A 132 -7.42 -15.26 7.62
C TYR A 132 -6.63 -14.29 8.51
N LEU A 133 -5.75 -14.86 9.32
CA LEU A 133 -4.84 -14.04 10.12
C LEU A 133 -3.53 -13.81 9.35
N GLU A 134 -3.11 -12.57 9.29
CA GLU A 134 -1.80 -12.19 8.77
C GLU A 134 -1.15 -11.35 9.86
N ASP A 135 -0.04 -11.84 10.40
CA ASP A 135 0.63 -11.20 11.55
C ASP A 135 -0.34 -10.95 12.73
N ASP A 136 -1.19 -11.95 13.00
CA ASP A 136 -2.22 -11.94 14.05
C ASP A 136 -3.31 -10.88 13.89
N ILE A 137 -3.40 -10.25 12.72
CA ILE A 137 -4.47 -9.29 12.39
C ILE A 137 -5.42 -9.93 11.39
N PRO A 138 -6.75 -9.88 11.62
CA PRO A 138 -7.71 -10.41 10.65
C PRO A 138 -7.62 -9.68 9.31
N HIS A 139 -7.51 -10.45 8.24
CA HIS A 139 -7.40 -9.98 6.86
C HIS A 139 -8.39 -10.72 5.96
N ILE A 140 -8.65 -10.14 4.81
CA ILE A 140 -9.37 -10.78 3.72
C ILE A 140 -8.79 -10.29 2.41
N LYS A 141 -8.73 -11.17 1.41
CA LYS A 141 -8.33 -10.73 0.09
C LYS A 141 -9.46 -9.94 -0.55
N MET A 142 -9.11 -8.88 -1.24
CA MET A 142 -10.07 -8.07 -1.99
C MET A 142 -9.57 -7.91 -3.41
N ILE A 143 -10.51 -7.97 -4.38
CA ILE A 143 -10.18 -7.85 -5.79
C ILE A 143 -11.04 -6.76 -6.43
N ARG A 144 -10.43 -6.04 -7.36
CA ARG A 144 -11.10 -5.08 -8.21
C ARG A 144 -10.98 -5.56 -9.66
N ASN A 145 -12.12 -5.76 -10.30
CA ASN A 145 -12.17 -6.11 -11.72
C ASN A 145 -12.66 -4.88 -12.48
N GLY A 146 -11.88 -4.47 -13.44
CA GLY A 146 -12.07 -3.25 -14.21
C GLY A 146 -13.29 -3.16 -15.10
#